data_1ca8b0e47e61a6a04da6d27c7445e841
#
_entry.id   1ca8b0e47e61a6a04da6d27c7445e841
#
_cell.length_a   1.000
_cell.length_b   1.000
_cell.length_c   1.000
_cell.angle_alpha   90.00
_cell.angle_beta   90.00
_cell.angle_gamma   90.00
#
_symmetry.space_group_name_H-M   'P 1'
#
loop_
_entity.id
_entity.type
_entity.pdbx_description
1 polymer ?
#
loop_
_entity_poly.entity_id
_entity_poly.type
_entity_poly.pdbx_seq_one_letter_code
_entity_poly.pdbx_strand_id
1 'polypeptide(L)'
;MYQRQGIVLENEKLKSENLATRYNVLVNQINPHFFFNSLNSLATLIRENDKDKALTYIDRLSYTFRYILRTGQNMTVTLREELNFVEAYGYQFKIRYEDKLFIDVEVDEKYYDYTLPSLSLQPLIDNAVKHNAITQKRPMHIYIGVDGERLVVSNPKYPLLNETSSTGIGLKNLRSRWQLITGHDIEIIDGNDTFTVKLPLQKSRA
;
A
#
# COMPACT_ATOMS: atom_id res chain seq x y z
N MET A 1 34.79 4.02 37.67
CA MET A 1 33.59 4.88 37.69
C MET A 1 33.28 5.49 36.32
N TYR A 2 34.26 6.09 35.63
CA TYR A 2 34.09 6.75 34.32
C TYR A 2 33.61 5.85 33.17
N GLN A 3 34.07 4.59 33.09
CA GLN A 3 33.62 3.66 32.02
C GLN A 3 32.12 3.33 32.10
N ARG A 4 31.56 3.21 33.29
CA ARG A 4 30.13 2.90 33.47
C ARG A 4 29.23 4.06 33.08
N GLN A 5 29.66 5.30 33.33
CA GLN A 5 28.95 6.50 32.91
C GLN A 5 28.99 6.67 31.37
N GLY A 6 30.11 6.35 30.71
CA GLY A 6 30.21 6.36 29.25
C GLY A 6 29.24 5.38 28.59
N ILE A 7 29.15 4.14 29.10
CA ILE A 7 28.22 3.12 28.58
C ILE A 7 26.74 3.52 28.77
N VAL A 8 26.41 4.16 29.91
CA VAL A 8 25.03 4.63 30.15
C VAL A 8 24.64 5.74 29.17
N LEU A 9 25.53 6.73 28.99
CA LEU A 9 25.30 7.84 28.04
C LEU A 9 25.18 7.34 26.60
N GLU A 10 26.02 6.39 26.19
CA GLU A 10 25.95 5.78 24.86
C GLU A 10 24.66 4.99 24.66
N ASN A 11 24.20 4.26 25.69
CA ASN A 11 22.94 3.52 25.64
C ASN A 11 21.70 4.44 25.58
N GLU A 12 21.74 5.59 26.30
CA GLU A 12 20.68 6.61 26.20
C GLU A 12 20.67 7.28 24.83
N LYS A 13 21.83 7.56 24.24
CA LYS A 13 21.94 8.10 22.88
C LYS A 13 21.40 7.12 21.85
N LEU A 14 21.78 5.85 21.90
CA LEU A 14 21.27 4.81 21.02
C LEU A 14 19.76 4.59 21.16
N LYS A 15 19.22 4.68 22.38
CA LYS A 15 17.76 4.62 22.60
C LYS A 15 17.05 5.83 21.99
N SER A 16 17.61 7.02 22.13
CA SER A 16 17.05 8.25 21.55
C SER A 16 17.09 8.20 20.02
N GLU A 17 18.19 7.77 19.41
CA GLU A 17 18.34 7.58 17.98
C GLU A 17 17.37 6.51 17.43
N ASN A 18 17.19 5.41 18.17
CA ASN A 18 16.23 4.36 17.81
C ASN A 18 14.79 4.86 17.87
N LEU A 19 14.44 5.65 18.91
CA LEU A 19 13.13 6.30 19.03
C LEU A 19 12.87 7.31 17.90
N ALA A 20 13.86 8.14 17.58
CA ALA A 20 13.77 9.09 16.47
C ALA A 20 13.62 8.38 15.12
N THR A 21 14.37 7.28 14.91
CA THR A 21 14.26 6.45 13.71
C THR A 21 12.89 5.80 13.60
N ARG A 22 12.37 5.22 14.68
CA ARG A 22 11.02 4.65 14.72
C ARG A 22 9.94 5.70 14.51
N TYR A 23 10.09 6.88 15.09
CA TYR A 23 9.18 8.01 14.87
C TYR A 23 9.17 8.45 13.41
N ASN A 24 10.34 8.61 12.79
CA ASN A 24 10.46 8.97 11.38
C ASN A 24 9.89 7.88 10.45
N VAL A 25 10.09 6.61 10.77
CA VAL A 25 9.47 5.49 10.03
C VAL A 25 7.95 5.56 10.16
N LEU A 26 7.41 5.84 11.35
CA LEU A 26 5.96 5.95 11.59
C LEU A 26 5.34 7.14 10.85
N VAL A 27 6.00 8.30 10.90
CA VAL A 27 5.55 9.52 10.18
C VAL A 27 5.64 9.33 8.67
N ASN A 28 6.70 8.66 8.17
CA ASN A 28 6.85 8.39 6.75
C ASN A 28 5.92 7.28 6.23
N GLN A 29 5.36 6.44 7.11
CA GLN A 29 4.33 5.46 6.74
C GLN A 29 2.99 6.13 6.40
N ILE A 30 2.73 7.32 6.97
CA ILE A 30 1.60 8.14 6.54
C ILE A 30 2.11 9.06 5.43
N ASN A 31 1.87 8.68 4.18
CA ASN A 31 2.18 9.54 3.04
C ASN A 31 1.44 10.89 3.20
N PRO A 32 2.14 12.04 3.44
CA PRO A 32 1.48 13.31 3.69
C PRO A 32 0.57 13.73 2.52
N HIS A 33 0.97 13.42 1.30
CA HIS A 33 0.18 13.70 0.10
C HIS A 33 -1.14 12.90 0.09
N PHE A 34 -1.10 11.63 0.52
CA PHE A 34 -2.29 10.81 0.69
C PHE A 34 -3.23 11.41 1.74
N PHE A 35 -2.70 11.84 2.88
CA PHE A 35 -3.48 12.47 3.95
C PHE A 35 -4.19 13.75 3.46
N PHE A 36 -3.46 14.69 2.84
CA PHE A 36 -4.05 15.91 2.32
C PHE A 36 -5.08 15.66 1.22
N ASN A 37 -4.83 14.72 0.32
CA ASN A 37 -5.79 14.33 -0.70
C ASN A 37 -7.07 13.76 -0.08
N SER A 38 -6.93 12.97 0.99
CA SER A 38 -8.09 12.41 1.70
C SER A 38 -8.94 13.50 2.35
N LEU A 39 -8.30 14.49 2.97
CA LEU A 39 -9.04 15.64 3.53
C LEU A 39 -9.73 16.46 2.45
N ASN A 40 -9.10 16.67 1.30
CA ASN A 40 -9.70 17.39 0.18
C ASN A 40 -10.92 16.65 -0.40
N SER A 41 -10.84 15.33 -0.55
CA SER A 41 -11.97 14.50 -0.98
C SER A 41 -13.15 14.59 0.00
N LEU A 42 -12.86 14.50 1.30
CA LEU A 42 -13.88 14.66 2.34
C LEU A 42 -14.53 16.06 2.29
N ALA A 43 -13.74 17.11 2.13
CA ALA A 43 -14.26 18.47 2.02
C ALA A 43 -15.17 18.65 0.78
N THR A 44 -14.85 17.95 -0.33
CA THR A 44 -15.70 17.94 -1.52
C THR A 44 -17.03 17.26 -1.25
N LEU A 45 -17.05 16.07 -0.66
CA LEU A 45 -18.29 15.37 -0.28
C LEU A 45 -19.19 16.18 0.65
N ILE A 46 -18.59 16.93 1.59
CA ILE A 46 -19.34 17.82 2.50
C ILE A 46 -19.96 18.98 1.70
N ARG A 47 -19.22 19.58 0.76
CA ARG A 47 -19.74 20.67 -0.08
C ARG A 47 -20.88 20.22 -1.02
N GLU A 48 -20.80 18.98 -1.50
CA GLU A 48 -21.83 18.34 -2.32
C GLU A 48 -23.07 17.93 -1.49
N ASN A 49 -22.99 18.10 -0.17
CA ASN A 49 -24.04 17.72 0.78
C ASN A 49 -24.38 16.21 0.75
N ASP A 50 -23.43 15.37 0.33
CA ASP A 50 -23.56 13.91 0.33
C ASP A 50 -23.07 13.32 1.67
N LYS A 51 -23.93 13.44 2.66
CA LYS A 51 -23.63 13.05 4.03
C LYS A 51 -23.30 11.56 4.17
N ASP A 52 -24.01 10.70 3.46
CA ASP A 52 -23.84 9.25 3.58
C ASP A 52 -22.50 8.80 2.99
N LYS A 53 -22.11 9.35 1.82
CA LYS A 53 -20.79 9.11 1.27
C LYS A 53 -19.68 9.70 2.15
N ALA A 54 -19.89 10.88 2.74
CA ALA A 54 -18.90 11.49 3.63
C ALA A 54 -18.67 10.63 4.88
N LEU A 55 -19.72 10.10 5.51
CA LEU A 55 -19.59 9.19 6.65
C LEU A 55 -18.90 7.88 6.27
N THR A 56 -19.31 7.25 5.18
CA THR A 56 -18.66 6.04 4.67
C THR A 56 -17.18 6.29 4.38
N TYR A 57 -16.85 7.45 3.80
CA TYR A 57 -15.48 7.85 3.52
C TYR A 57 -14.65 7.97 4.80
N ILE A 58 -15.18 8.58 5.85
CA ILE A 58 -14.52 8.72 7.16
C ILE A 58 -14.25 7.33 7.77
N ASP A 59 -15.22 6.43 7.70
CA ASP A 59 -15.06 5.07 8.24
C ASP A 59 -13.95 4.29 7.50
N ARG A 60 -13.96 4.32 6.16
CA ARG A 60 -12.94 3.68 5.32
C ARG A 60 -11.56 4.30 5.53
N LEU A 61 -11.48 5.62 5.63
CA LEU A 61 -10.23 6.32 5.93
C LEU A 61 -9.68 5.95 7.31
N SER A 62 -10.55 5.92 8.33
CA SER A 62 -10.20 5.52 9.69
C SER A 62 -9.68 4.07 9.74
N TYR A 63 -10.31 3.15 9.00
CA TYR A 63 -9.84 1.78 8.88
C TYR A 63 -8.44 1.73 8.23
N THR A 64 -8.25 2.47 7.13
CA THR A 64 -6.96 2.55 6.41
C THR A 64 -5.84 3.02 7.35
N PHE A 65 -6.05 4.10 8.10
CA PHE A 65 -5.05 4.58 9.04
C PHE A 65 -4.77 3.60 10.19
N ARG A 66 -5.82 3.01 10.78
CA ARG A 66 -5.62 1.98 11.82
C ARG A 66 -4.81 0.79 11.30
N TYR A 67 -5.08 0.35 10.08
CA TYR A 67 -4.32 -0.73 9.46
C TYR A 67 -2.86 -0.35 9.29
N ILE A 68 -2.56 0.81 8.69
CA ILE A 68 -1.19 1.30 8.49
C ILE A 68 -0.43 1.39 9.83
N LEU A 69 -1.05 1.94 10.87
CA LEU A 69 -0.42 2.08 12.18
C LEU A 69 -0.18 0.73 12.88
N ARG A 70 -1.11 -0.21 12.75
CA ARG A 70 -0.99 -1.56 13.33
C ARG A 70 0.10 -2.39 12.64
N THR A 71 0.20 -2.31 11.32
CA THR A 71 1.17 -3.09 10.53
C THR A 71 2.61 -2.64 10.74
N GLY A 72 2.84 -1.48 11.32
CA GLY A 72 4.17 -1.07 11.80
C GLY A 72 4.74 -2.02 12.88
N GLN A 73 3.89 -2.85 13.52
CA GLN A 73 4.27 -3.84 14.54
C GLN A 73 4.32 -5.27 14.00
N ASN A 74 3.54 -5.58 12.95
CA ASN A 74 3.45 -6.91 12.36
C ASN A 74 4.10 -6.92 10.98
N MET A 75 5.13 -7.76 10.81
CA MET A 75 5.83 -7.87 9.52
C MET A 75 4.97 -8.57 8.45
N THR A 76 4.10 -9.50 8.86
CA THR A 76 3.22 -10.27 7.96
C THR A 76 1.77 -10.19 8.41
N VAL A 77 0.87 -10.31 7.47
CA VAL A 77 -0.59 -10.34 7.65
C VAL A 77 -1.18 -11.45 6.78
N THR A 78 -2.44 -11.81 7.02
CA THR A 78 -3.17 -12.71 6.13
C THR A 78 -3.58 -11.98 4.84
N LEU A 79 -3.74 -12.73 3.75
CA LEU A 79 -4.26 -12.16 2.50
C LEU A 79 -5.64 -11.54 2.69
N ARG A 80 -6.50 -12.12 3.52
CA ARG A 80 -7.79 -11.56 3.92
C ARG A 80 -7.64 -10.15 4.50
N GLU A 81 -6.71 -9.95 5.43
CA GLU A 81 -6.47 -8.63 6.04
C GLU A 81 -5.98 -7.62 5.02
N GLU A 82 -5.08 -8.02 4.12
CA GLU A 82 -4.55 -7.16 3.06
C GLU A 82 -5.64 -6.80 2.02
N LEU A 83 -6.52 -7.74 1.66
CA LEU A 83 -7.64 -7.47 0.75
C LEU A 83 -8.69 -6.55 1.39
N ASN A 84 -9.00 -6.72 2.68
CA ASN A 84 -9.86 -5.79 3.42
C ASN A 84 -9.28 -4.38 3.46
N PHE A 85 -7.96 -4.28 3.61
CA PHE A 85 -7.27 -2.99 3.50
C PHE A 85 -7.41 -2.41 2.09
N VAL A 86 -7.21 -3.21 1.05
CA VAL A 86 -7.36 -2.77 -0.35
C VAL A 86 -8.77 -2.26 -0.64
N GLU A 87 -9.80 -2.89 -0.10
CA GLU A 87 -11.20 -2.43 -0.25
C GLU A 87 -11.38 -1.02 0.37
N ALA A 88 -10.90 -0.83 1.61
CA ALA A 88 -11.00 0.46 2.28
C ALA A 88 -10.13 1.55 1.61
N TYR A 89 -8.92 1.18 1.20
CA TYR A 89 -7.98 2.06 0.50
C TYR A 89 -8.48 2.43 -0.89
N GLY A 90 -9.03 1.45 -1.62
CA GLY A 90 -9.60 1.63 -2.96
C GLY A 90 -10.82 2.56 -2.98
N TYR A 91 -11.59 2.59 -1.89
CA TYR A 91 -12.74 3.49 -1.78
C TYR A 91 -12.35 4.97 -1.95
N GLN A 92 -11.15 5.35 -1.52
CA GLN A 92 -10.65 6.71 -1.65
C GLN A 92 -10.36 7.08 -3.11
N PHE A 93 -9.86 6.13 -3.89
CA PHE A 93 -9.70 6.31 -5.33
C PHE A 93 -11.04 6.33 -6.05
N LYS A 94 -12.00 5.52 -5.61
CA LYS A 94 -13.37 5.53 -6.15
C LYS A 94 -14.02 6.91 -6.02
N ILE A 95 -13.87 7.58 -4.88
CA ILE A 95 -14.38 8.96 -4.69
C ILE A 95 -13.66 9.94 -5.61
N ARG A 96 -12.35 9.80 -5.81
CA ARG A 96 -11.56 10.73 -6.61
C ARG A 96 -11.68 10.53 -8.11
N TYR A 97 -11.77 9.29 -8.55
CA TYR A 97 -11.73 8.91 -9.97
C TYR A 97 -13.09 8.45 -10.50
N GLU A 98 -14.08 8.26 -9.60
CA GLU A 98 -15.44 7.80 -9.96
C GLU A 98 -15.39 6.50 -10.80
N ASP A 99 -16.09 6.50 -11.95
CA ASP A 99 -16.14 5.37 -12.88
C ASP A 99 -14.93 5.31 -13.84
N LYS A 100 -13.76 5.79 -13.39
CA LYS A 100 -12.52 5.80 -14.18
C LYS A 100 -11.43 4.90 -13.60
N LEU A 101 -11.62 4.43 -12.35
CA LEU A 101 -10.67 3.52 -11.69
C LEU A 101 -11.42 2.43 -10.95
N PHE A 102 -11.06 1.20 -11.26
CA PHE A 102 -11.62 -0.02 -10.67
C PHE A 102 -10.49 -0.87 -10.09
N ILE A 103 -10.76 -1.52 -8.98
CA ILE A 103 -9.89 -2.54 -8.38
C ILE A 103 -10.69 -3.84 -8.38
N ASP A 104 -10.32 -4.72 -9.29
CA ASP A 104 -11.02 -5.97 -9.54
C ASP A 104 -10.30 -7.10 -8.78
N VAL A 105 -10.95 -7.62 -7.71
CA VAL A 105 -10.39 -8.66 -6.84
C VAL A 105 -11.04 -9.99 -7.17
N GLU A 106 -10.24 -10.92 -7.71
CA GLU A 106 -10.66 -12.28 -8.09
C GLU A 106 -9.79 -13.30 -7.34
N VAL A 107 -9.99 -13.41 -6.05
CA VAL A 107 -9.23 -14.30 -5.15
C VAL A 107 -10.17 -15.29 -4.48
N ASP A 108 -9.91 -16.58 -4.69
CA ASP A 108 -10.65 -17.67 -4.03
C ASP A 108 -10.39 -17.65 -2.50
N GLU A 109 -11.43 -17.88 -1.71
CA GLU A 109 -11.37 -17.86 -0.24
C GLU A 109 -10.33 -18.84 0.35
N LYS A 110 -10.00 -19.92 -0.35
CA LYS A 110 -8.96 -20.87 0.07
C LYS A 110 -7.57 -20.23 0.23
N TYR A 111 -7.33 -19.05 -0.37
CA TYR A 111 -6.07 -18.34 -0.24
C TYR A 111 -6.08 -17.28 0.87
N TYR A 112 -7.23 -17.00 1.48
CA TYR A 112 -7.41 -15.92 2.45
C TYR A 112 -6.53 -16.05 3.70
N ASP A 113 -6.19 -17.27 4.11
CA ASP A 113 -5.34 -17.53 5.26
C ASP A 113 -3.85 -17.63 4.91
N TYR A 114 -3.49 -17.47 3.63
CA TYR A 114 -2.09 -17.32 3.24
C TYR A 114 -1.56 -15.99 3.74
N THR A 115 -0.26 -15.93 4.00
CA THR A 115 0.39 -14.76 4.57
C THR A 115 1.32 -14.09 3.57
N LEU A 116 1.45 -12.78 3.72
CA LEU A 116 2.33 -11.93 2.94
C LEU A 116 2.83 -10.76 3.80
N PRO A 117 3.92 -10.08 3.43
CA PRO A 117 4.35 -8.86 4.10
C PRO A 117 3.24 -7.81 4.07
N SER A 118 2.99 -7.17 5.20
CA SER A 118 1.96 -6.13 5.33
C SER A 118 2.18 -4.95 4.38
N LEU A 119 1.11 -4.29 3.94
CA LEU A 119 1.14 -3.15 2.99
C LEU A 119 1.86 -3.49 1.67
N SER A 120 1.66 -4.71 1.16
CA SER A 120 2.26 -5.15 -0.10
C SER A 120 1.50 -4.67 -1.32
N LEU A 121 0.18 -4.56 -1.22
CA LEU A 121 -0.69 -4.14 -2.34
C LEU A 121 -0.74 -2.63 -2.52
N GLN A 122 -0.58 -1.85 -1.45
CA GLN A 122 -0.62 -0.39 -1.51
C GLN A 122 0.36 0.20 -2.55
N PRO A 123 1.68 -0.10 -2.53
CA PRO A 123 2.61 0.49 -3.49
C PRO A 123 2.35 0.07 -4.94
N LEU A 124 1.67 -1.05 -5.16
CA LEU A 124 1.28 -1.51 -6.51
C LEU A 124 0.09 -0.70 -7.03
N ILE A 125 -0.91 -0.47 -6.19
CA ILE A 125 -2.05 0.39 -6.51
C ILE A 125 -1.57 1.83 -6.75
N ASP A 126 -0.74 2.37 -5.86
CA ASP A 126 -0.16 3.72 -6.01
C ASP A 126 0.65 3.84 -7.31
N ASN A 127 1.41 2.81 -7.66
CA ASN A 127 2.18 2.76 -8.90
C ASN A 127 1.25 2.82 -10.14
N ALA A 128 0.20 2.01 -10.15
CA ALA A 128 -0.78 2.02 -11.25
C ALA A 128 -1.43 3.39 -11.42
N VAL A 129 -1.82 4.04 -10.31
CA VAL A 129 -2.46 5.37 -10.34
C VAL A 129 -1.49 6.47 -10.75
N LYS A 130 -0.25 6.41 -10.27
CA LYS A 130 0.75 7.46 -10.47
C LYS A 130 1.31 7.51 -11.90
N HIS A 131 1.45 6.35 -12.53
CA HIS A 131 2.15 6.24 -13.82
C HIS A 131 1.21 6.18 -15.04
N ASN A 132 -0.10 6.26 -14.84
CA ASN A 132 -1.05 6.11 -15.91
C ASN A 132 -2.01 7.30 -16.02
N ALA A 133 -2.37 7.64 -17.27
CA ALA A 133 -3.41 8.61 -17.57
C ALA A 133 -4.79 7.95 -17.39
N ILE A 134 -5.46 8.26 -16.29
CA ILE A 134 -6.78 7.73 -15.95
C ILE A 134 -7.84 8.68 -16.49
N THR A 135 -8.60 8.25 -17.48
CA THR A 135 -9.63 9.08 -18.14
C THR A 135 -10.90 8.26 -18.38
N GLN A 136 -12.02 8.93 -18.70
CA GLN A 136 -13.25 8.24 -19.02
C GLN A 136 -13.16 7.38 -20.30
N LYS A 137 -12.31 7.76 -21.25
CA LYS A 137 -12.06 6.98 -22.48
C LYS A 137 -11.11 5.79 -22.25
N ARG A 138 -10.32 5.83 -21.16
CA ARG A 138 -9.35 4.81 -20.77
C ARG A 138 -9.45 4.60 -19.25
N PRO A 139 -10.51 3.92 -18.79
CA PRO A 139 -10.63 3.60 -17.38
C PRO A 139 -9.49 2.66 -16.96
N MET A 140 -9.01 2.84 -15.75
CA MET A 140 -7.97 1.99 -15.16
C MET A 140 -8.61 0.82 -14.44
N HIS A 141 -8.24 -0.39 -14.80
CA HIS A 141 -8.60 -1.61 -14.12
C HIS A 141 -7.33 -2.20 -13.47
N ILE A 142 -7.31 -2.26 -12.16
CA ILE A 142 -6.24 -2.90 -11.39
C ILE A 142 -6.77 -4.29 -10.99
N TYR A 143 -6.24 -5.31 -11.63
CA TYR A 143 -6.60 -6.69 -11.35
C TYR A 143 -5.77 -7.25 -10.19
N ILE A 144 -6.41 -7.93 -9.26
CA ILE A 144 -5.79 -8.67 -8.16
C ILE A 144 -6.36 -10.09 -8.16
N GLY A 145 -5.53 -11.06 -8.43
CA GLY A 145 -5.91 -12.47 -8.49
C GLY A 145 -4.80 -13.40 -8.00
N VAL A 146 -5.01 -14.71 -8.08
CA VAL A 146 -4.01 -15.72 -7.70
C VAL A 146 -3.75 -16.66 -8.86
N ASP A 147 -2.49 -16.86 -9.20
CA ASP A 147 -1.98 -17.83 -10.17
C ASP A 147 -1.04 -18.80 -9.45
N GLY A 148 -1.48 -20.05 -9.26
CA GLY A 148 -0.79 -21.02 -8.44
C GLY A 148 -0.70 -20.59 -6.96
N GLU A 149 0.51 -20.39 -6.46
CA GLU A 149 0.79 -19.86 -5.10
C GLU A 149 1.32 -18.42 -5.16
N ARG A 150 0.98 -17.68 -6.21
CA ARG A 150 1.41 -16.29 -6.39
C ARG A 150 0.21 -15.36 -6.47
N LEU A 151 0.20 -14.32 -5.66
CA LEU A 151 -0.71 -13.20 -5.82
C LEU A 151 -0.25 -12.37 -7.01
N VAL A 152 -1.15 -12.14 -7.95
CA VAL A 152 -0.90 -11.41 -9.19
C VAL A 152 -1.60 -10.06 -9.11
N VAL A 153 -0.87 -8.99 -9.30
CA VAL A 153 -1.41 -7.64 -9.45
C VAL A 153 -1.03 -7.13 -10.83
N SER A 154 -2.02 -6.76 -11.62
CA SER A 154 -1.81 -6.33 -13.00
C SER A 154 -2.66 -5.11 -13.33
N ASN A 155 -2.11 -4.22 -14.15
CA ASN A 155 -2.84 -3.08 -14.69
C ASN A 155 -2.43 -2.79 -16.14
N PRO A 156 -3.31 -2.20 -16.97
CA PRO A 156 -2.92 -1.69 -18.29
C PRO A 156 -1.96 -0.52 -18.16
N LYS A 157 -1.15 -0.30 -19.19
CA LYS A 157 -0.22 0.83 -19.29
C LYS A 157 -0.81 1.92 -20.18
N TYR A 158 -1.08 3.08 -19.58
CA TYR A 158 -1.50 4.29 -20.26
C TYR A 158 -0.53 5.44 -19.95
N PRO A 159 0.68 5.45 -20.56
CA PRO A 159 1.74 6.37 -20.18
C PRO A 159 1.28 7.83 -20.19
N LEU A 160 1.70 8.59 -19.18
CA LEU A 160 1.52 10.03 -19.13
C LEU A 160 2.42 10.69 -20.18
N LEU A 161 1.89 11.72 -20.90
CA LEU A 161 2.65 12.47 -21.92
C LEU A 161 3.89 13.20 -21.34
N ASN A 162 3.85 13.52 -20.04
CA ASN A 162 4.96 14.10 -19.31
C ASN A 162 5.39 13.10 -18.21
N GLU A 163 6.26 12.16 -18.55
CA GLU A 163 6.87 11.30 -17.53
C GLU A 163 7.72 12.14 -16.58
N THR A 164 7.21 12.38 -15.40
CA THR A 164 8.08 12.67 -14.25
C THR A 164 8.86 11.38 -13.98
N SER A 165 10.17 11.43 -14.15
CA SER A 165 11.09 10.33 -13.90
C SER A 165 10.70 9.64 -12.59
N SER A 166 10.14 8.42 -12.69
CA SER A 166 9.83 7.64 -11.50
C SER A 166 11.15 7.25 -10.86
N THR A 167 11.30 7.55 -9.60
CA THR A 167 12.51 7.15 -8.85
C THR A 167 12.60 5.63 -8.66
N GLY A 168 11.58 4.86 -9.05
CA GLY A 168 11.51 3.41 -8.88
C GLY A 168 11.60 2.92 -7.41
N ILE A 169 11.64 3.87 -6.48
CA ILE A 169 11.87 3.60 -5.05
C ILE A 169 10.78 2.71 -4.45
N GLY A 170 9.52 2.90 -4.83
CA GLY A 170 8.40 2.13 -4.25
C GLY A 170 8.50 0.63 -4.51
N LEU A 171 8.71 0.24 -5.75
CA LEU A 171 8.87 -1.18 -6.13
C LEU A 171 10.18 -1.77 -5.60
N LYS A 172 11.27 -1.00 -5.60
CA LYS A 172 12.53 -1.41 -5.02
C LYS A 172 12.40 -1.68 -3.51
N ASN A 173 11.70 -0.81 -2.79
CA ASN A 173 11.44 -0.99 -1.37
C ASN A 173 10.53 -2.19 -1.11
N LEU A 174 9.49 -2.39 -1.94
CA LEU A 174 8.63 -3.57 -1.86
C LEU A 174 9.45 -4.86 -2.04
N ARG A 175 10.30 -4.92 -3.07
CA ARG A 175 11.18 -6.07 -3.36
C ARG A 175 12.13 -6.36 -2.20
N SER A 176 12.83 -5.35 -1.70
CA SER A 176 13.77 -5.50 -0.58
C SER A 176 13.07 -5.97 0.69
N ARG A 177 11.89 -5.43 0.99
CA ARG A 177 11.09 -5.86 2.13
C ARG A 177 10.60 -7.29 1.98
N TRP A 178 10.17 -7.69 0.76
CA TRP A 178 9.74 -9.06 0.49
C TRP A 178 10.88 -10.04 0.72
N GLN A 179 12.04 -9.76 0.14
CA GLN A 179 13.24 -10.58 0.32
C GLN A 179 13.65 -10.71 1.79
N LEU A 180 13.59 -9.61 2.54
CA LEU A 180 13.97 -9.59 3.96
C LEU A 180 13.02 -10.44 4.82
N ILE A 181 11.70 -10.35 4.58
CA ILE A 181 10.69 -10.99 5.42
C ILE A 181 10.46 -12.44 5.05
N THR A 182 10.41 -12.74 3.75
CA THR A 182 10.00 -14.05 3.25
C THR A 182 11.16 -14.90 2.72
N GLY A 183 12.31 -14.29 2.43
CA GLY A 183 13.42 -14.95 1.73
C GLY A 183 13.18 -15.15 0.23
N HIS A 184 12.01 -14.74 -0.28
CA HIS A 184 11.64 -14.90 -1.70
C HIS A 184 11.70 -13.56 -2.43
N ASP A 185 11.91 -13.60 -3.74
CA ASP A 185 11.85 -12.41 -4.59
C ASP A 185 10.48 -12.28 -5.26
N ILE A 186 10.10 -11.05 -5.55
CA ILE A 186 8.92 -10.73 -6.36
C ILE A 186 9.28 -10.73 -7.84
N GLU A 187 8.34 -11.12 -8.68
CA GLU A 187 8.51 -11.06 -10.13
C GLU A 187 7.83 -9.82 -10.68
N ILE A 188 8.55 -9.01 -11.45
CA ILE A 188 8.02 -7.80 -12.08
C ILE A 188 8.10 -8.01 -13.59
N ILE A 189 6.96 -7.92 -14.26
CA ILE A 189 6.82 -8.09 -15.72
C ILE A 189 6.35 -6.75 -16.27
N ASP A 190 7.27 -6.02 -16.89
CA ASP A 190 6.98 -4.75 -17.54
C ASP A 190 6.74 -4.97 -19.04
N GLY A 191 5.52 -5.40 -19.39
CA GLY A 191 5.12 -5.67 -20.76
C GLY A 191 4.82 -4.38 -21.54
N ASN A 192 4.51 -4.51 -22.84
CA ASN A 192 4.19 -3.37 -23.69
C ASN A 192 2.87 -2.70 -23.27
N ASP A 193 1.83 -3.50 -23.02
CA ASP A 193 0.48 -3.03 -22.77
C ASP A 193 0.04 -3.17 -21.31
N THR A 194 0.74 -4.00 -20.53
CA THR A 194 0.42 -4.31 -19.14
C THR A 194 1.65 -4.27 -18.26
N PHE A 195 1.44 -3.86 -17.02
CA PHE A 195 2.40 -3.98 -15.94
C PHE A 195 1.89 -5.01 -14.94
N THR A 196 2.68 -6.02 -14.61
CA THR A 196 2.27 -7.11 -13.73
C THR A 196 3.33 -7.38 -12.68
N VAL A 197 2.88 -7.56 -11.43
CA VAL A 197 3.74 -8.00 -10.32
C VAL A 197 3.17 -9.28 -9.74
N LYS A 198 4.03 -10.31 -9.58
CA LYS A 198 3.67 -11.58 -8.94
C LYS A 198 4.39 -11.69 -7.60
N LEU A 199 3.62 -11.90 -6.56
CA LEU A 199 4.06 -11.94 -5.17
C LEU A 199 3.88 -13.37 -4.62
N PRO A 200 4.96 -14.06 -4.17
CA PRO A 200 4.83 -15.41 -3.61
C PRO A 200 4.00 -15.41 -2.32
N LEU A 201 2.91 -16.16 -2.26
CA LEU A 201 2.12 -16.35 -1.05
C LEU A 201 2.74 -17.45 -0.17
N GLN A 202 2.67 -17.28 1.14
CA GLN A 202 3.13 -18.28 2.10
C GLN A 202 1.94 -18.89 2.82
N LYS A 203 1.90 -20.23 2.89
CA LYS A 203 0.93 -20.91 3.75
C LYS A 203 1.18 -20.50 5.21
N SER A 204 0.14 -20.13 5.93
CA SER A 204 0.25 -19.89 7.37
C SER A 204 0.85 -21.14 8.01
N ARG A 205 1.93 -20.96 8.78
CA ARG A 205 2.43 -22.06 9.61
C ARG A 205 1.39 -22.29 10.73
N ALA A 206 0.76 -23.45 10.69
CA ALA A 206 -0.13 -23.90 11.75
C ALA A 206 0.60 -23.94 13.09
#